data_de9c380b0c0a0f3b7779c4b194595e3a
#
_entry.id   de9c380b0c0a0f3b7779c4b194595e3a
#
_cell.length_a   1.000
_cell.length_b   1.000
_cell.length_c   1.000
_cell.angle_alpha   90.00
_cell.angle_beta   90.00
_cell.angle_gamma   90.00
#
_symmetry.space_group_name_H-M   'P 1'
#
loop_
_entity.id
_entity.type
_entity.pdbx_description
1 polymer ?
#
loop_
_entity_poly.entity_id
_entity_poly.type
_entity_poly.pdbx_seq_one_letter_code
_entity_poly.pdbx_strand_id
1 'polypeptide(L)'
;MSSSQQLYNQLNEKMSELVKVKNRKQLANWIWIIVGIIQSESSNLSKIANYLPMETEAESRVTLVRRWLMNPHVKVWKFYKKILEHVLADWSSVEAFIILDGVMVYGDRWQIFRVSLQHGCRAIPLGWVVVSGKETHQSIAQRLEA
;
A
#
# COMPACT_ATOMS: atom_id res chain seq x y z
N MET A 1 13.02 15.89 17.80
CA MET A 1 12.68 15.10 16.59
C MET A 1 11.16 14.87 16.62
N SER A 2 10.43 15.13 15.54
CA SER A 2 8.97 14.91 15.52
C SER A 2 8.65 13.41 15.56
N SER A 3 7.44 13.03 16.03
CA SER A 3 6.99 11.64 16.03
C SER A 3 7.00 11.02 14.64
N SER A 4 6.67 11.81 13.61
CA SER A 4 6.73 11.39 12.20
C SER A 4 8.15 11.06 11.76
N GLN A 5 9.17 11.84 12.20
CA GLN A 5 10.56 11.57 11.87
C GLN A 5 11.08 10.30 12.55
N GLN A 6 10.68 10.05 13.78
CA GLN A 6 11.03 8.81 14.49
C GLN A 6 10.45 7.59 13.78
N LEU A 7 9.16 7.64 13.45
CA LEU A 7 8.48 6.58 12.71
C LEU A 7 9.10 6.35 11.33
N TYR A 8 9.42 7.44 10.62
CA TYR A 8 10.12 7.33 9.34
C TYR A 8 11.46 6.60 9.48
N ASN A 9 12.28 6.96 10.47
CA ASN A 9 13.59 6.35 10.66
C ASN A 9 13.48 4.84 10.94
N GLN A 10 12.54 4.43 11.80
CA GLN A 10 12.27 3.03 12.11
C GLN A 10 11.81 2.25 10.86
N LEU A 11 10.87 2.81 10.11
CA LEU A 11 10.40 2.18 8.87
C LEU A 11 11.50 2.13 7.81
N ASN A 12 12.28 3.19 7.66
CA ASN A 12 13.35 3.26 6.66
C ASN A 12 14.45 2.23 6.94
N GLU A 13 14.83 2.02 8.19
CA GLU A 13 15.76 0.97 8.60
C GLU A 13 15.25 -0.40 8.14
N LYS A 14 14.06 -0.80 8.59
CA LYS A 14 13.46 -2.09 8.26
C LYS A 14 13.20 -2.28 6.76
N MET A 15 12.64 -1.27 6.10
CA MET A 15 12.31 -1.36 4.68
C MET A 15 13.55 -1.40 3.78
N SER A 16 14.64 -0.72 4.17
CA SER A 16 15.90 -0.73 3.41
C SER A 16 16.57 -2.10 3.44
N GLU A 17 16.37 -2.88 4.49
CA GLU A 17 16.83 -4.27 4.59
C GLU A 17 16.01 -5.20 3.67
N LEU A 18 14.68 -5.05 3.69
CA LEU A 18 13.76 -5.93 2.98
C LEU A 18 13.68 -5.62 1.48
N VAL A 19 13.72 -4.34 1.12
CA VAL A 19 13.43 -3.88 -0.23
C VAL A 19 14.66 -3.24 -0.87
N LYS A 20 15.38 -4.03 -1.66
CA LYS A 20 16.51 -3.53 -2.46
C LYS A 20 15.98 -2.79 -3.69
N VAL A 21 15.99 -1.45 -3.66
CA VAL A 21 15.58 -0.61 -4.79
C VAL A 21 16.77 0.15 -5.37
N LYS A 22 16.78 0.27 -6.70
CA LYS A 22 17.78 1.11 -7.41
C LYS A 22 17.60 2.60 -7.08
N ASN A 23 16.36 3.04 -6.88
CA ASN A 23 16.03 4.44 -6.62
C ASN A 23 15.61 4.64 -5.16
N ARG A 24 16.58 5.01 -4.31
CA ARG A 24 16.36 5.29 -2.88
C ARG A 24 15.34 6.41 -2.63
N LYS A 25 15.23 7.38 -3.55
CA LYS A 25 14.25 8.47 -3.43
C LYS A 25 12.80 7.95 -3.57
N GLN A 26 12.57 6.95 -4.41
CA GLN A 26 11.26 6.31 -4.50
C GLN A 26 10.89 5.58 -3.20
N LEU A 27 11.83 4.86 -2.60
CA LEU A 27 11.62 4.21 -1.32
C LEU A 27 11.33 5.22 -0.22
N ALA A 28 12.13 6.28 -0.11
CA ALA A 28 11.92 7.34 0.87
C ALA A 28 10.53 7.99 0.74
N ASN A 29 10.11 8.33 -0.46
CA ASN A 29 8.78 8.90 -0.69
C ASN A 29 7.66 7.92 -0.30
N TRP A 30 7.83 6.63 -0.59
CA TRP A 30 6.87 5.59 -0.20
C TRP A 30 6.74 5.48 1.31
N ILE A 31 7.88 5.46 2.02
CA ILE A 31 7.89 5.41 3.49
C ILE A 31 7.22 6.66 4.07
N TRP A 32 7.48 7.85 3.53
CA TRP A 32 6.82 9.07 3.98
C TRP A 32 5.31 9.06 3.75
N ILE A 33 4.84 8.48 2.65
CA ILE A 33 3.40 8.32 2.41
C ILE A 33 2.80 7.36 3.45
N ILE A 34 3.48 6.26 3.78
CA ILE A 34 3.05 5.33 4.83
C ILE A 34 3.00 6.03 6.19
N VAL A 35 4.04 6.79 6.56
CA VAL A 35 4.06 7.61 7.79
C VAL A 35 2.86 8.56 7.81
N GLY A 36 2.59 9.24 6.70
CA GLY A 36 1.46 10.15 6.57
C GLY A 36 0.11 9.45 6.76
N ILE A 37 -0.07 8.24 6.20
CA ILE A 37 -1.28 7.44 6.39
C ILE A 37 -1.46 7.04 7.86
N ILE A 38 -0.40 6.54 8.49
CA ILE A 38 -0.43 6.11 9.91
C ILE A 38 -0.73 7.30 10.81
N GLN A 39 -0.04 8.42 10.65
CA GLN A 39 -0.18 9.59 11.52
C GLN A 39 -1.49 10.35 11.32
N SER A 40 -2.03 10.35 10.10
CA SER A 40 -3.31 11.00 9.80
C SER A 40 -4.53 10.12 10.01
N GLU A 41 -4.33 8.80 10.21
CA GLU A 41 -5.38 7.78 10.24
C GLU A 41 -6.34 7.90 9.04
N SER A 42 -5.80 8.31 7.88
CA SER A 42 -6.60 8.67 6.71
C SER A 42 -5.90 8.32 5.39
N SER A 43 -6.69 7.99 4.38
CA SER A 43 -6.24 7.88 2.98
C SER A 43 -6.39 9.20 2.18
N ASN A 44 -6.84 10.29 2.82
CA ASN A 44 -6.98 11.58 2.19
C ASN A 44 -5.59 12.21 1.94
N LEU A 45 -5.31 12.56 0.68
CA LEU A 45 -3.99 13.07 0.28
C LEU A 45 -3.59 14.35 1.00
N SER A 46 -4.53 15.25 1.27
CA SER A 46 -4.25 16.50 1.98
C SER A 46 -3.87 16.23 3.44
N LYS A 47 -4.53 15.26 4.10
CA LYS A 47 -4.17 14.86 5.46
C LYS A 47 -2.81 14.17 5.51
N ILE A 48 -2.53 13.26 4.58
CA ILE A 48 -1.22 12.58 4.44
C ILE A 48 -0.11 13.60 4.22
N ALA A 49 -0.32 14.56 3.34
CA ALA A 49 0.65 15.57 2.95
C ALA A 49 1.11 16.47 4.12
N ASN A 50 0.29 16.63 5.16
CA ASN A 50 0.65 17.42 6.34
C ASN A 50 1.82 16.81 7.16
N TYR A 51 2.07 15.52 6.99
CA TYR A 51 3.14 14.80 7.70
C TYR A 51 4.42 14.62 6.88
N LEU A 52 4.46 15.10 5.63
CA LEU A 52 5.68 15.07 4.83
C LEU A 52 6.69 16.10 5.36
N PRO A 53 7.99 15.75 5.43
CA PRO A 53 9.04 16.60 5.99
C PRO A 53 9.51 17.67 4.99
N MET A 54 8.59 18.46 4.49
CA MET A 54 8.89 19.47 3.47
C MET A 54 8.39 20.83 3.95
N GLU A 55 9.26 21.82 3.90
CA GLU A 55 8.95 23.23 4.18
C GLU A 55 8.29 23.93 2.98
N THR A 56 7.46 23.19 2.23
CA THR A 56 6.72 23.71 1.08
C THR A 56 5.26 23.87 1.44
N GLU A 57 4.53 24.63 0.63
CA GLU A 57 3.10 24.82 0.80
C GLU A 57 2.32 23.50 0.73
N ALA A 58 1.19 23.42 1.43
CA ALA A 58 0.37 22.23 1.56
C ALA A 58 -0.01 21.64 0.19
N GLU A 59 -0.36 22.48 -0.78
CA GLU A 59 -0.75 22.07 -2.13
C GLU A 59 0.40 21.42 -2.88
N SER A 60 1.63 21.92 -2.72
CA SER A 60 2.84 21.34 -3.30
C SER A 60 3.11 19.96 -2.74
N ARG A 61 2.90 19.74 -1.44
CA ARG A 61 3.03 18.43 -0.80
C ARG A 61 1.97 17.44 -1.30
N VAL A 62 0.73 17.86 -1.43
CA VAL A 62 -0.35 17.05 -2.03
C VAL A 62 -0.01 16.64 -3.45
N THR A 63 0.50 17.59 -4.24
CA THR A 63 0.92 17.33 -5.62
C THR A 63 2.05 16.30 -5.69
N LEU A 64 3.01 16.34 -4.76
CA LEU A 64 4.08 15.34 -4.67
C LEU A 64 3.52 13.94 -4.43
N VAL A 65 2.62 13.78 -3.46
CA VAL A 65 1.98 12.47 -3.18
C VAL A 65 1.24 11.97 -4.41
N ARG A 66 0.44 12.83 -5.05
CA ARG A 66 -0.31 12.49 -6.26
C ARG A 66 0.60 12.05 -7.39
N ARG A 67 1.68 12.80 -7.68
CA ARG A 67 2.67 12.44 -8.72
C ARG A 67 3.34 11.10 -8.43
N TRP A 68 3.65 10.81 -7.18
CA TRP A 68 4.24 9.53 -6.81
C TRP A 68 3.25 8.38 -7.06
N LEU A 69 1.99 8.52 -6.63
CA LEU A 69 0.95 7.51 -6.83
C LEU A 69 0.63 7.26 -8.31
N MET A 70 0.69 8.32 -9.14
CA MET A 70 0.43 8.23 -10.58
C MET A 70 1.65 7.82 -11.41
N ASN A 71 2.82 7.65 -10.78
CA ASN A 71 4.04 7.31 -11.50
C ASN A 71 4.00 5.84 -11.98
N PRO A 72 3.96 5.56 -13.29
CA PRO A 72 3.86 4.19 -13.82
C PRO A 72 5.10 3.33 -13.52
N HIS A 73 6.22 3.96 -13.18
CA HIS A 73 7.45 3.25 -12.79
C HIS A 73 7.44 2.81 -11.32
N VAL A 74 6.53 3.33 -10.49
CA VAL A 74 6.35 2.89 -9.11
C VAL A 74 5.44 1.67 -9.09
N LYS A 75 6.03 0.52 -8.87
CA LYS A 75 5.30 -0.75 -8.75
C LYS A 75 5.12 -1.09 -7.27
N VAL A 76 4.05 -0.60 -6.65
CA VAL A 76 3.74 -0.80 -5.22
C VAL A 76 3.80 -2.29 -4.84
N TRP A 77 3.30 -3.17 -5.71
CA TRP A 77 3.36 -4.61 -5.52
C TRP A 77 4.78 -5.13 -5.27
N LYS A 78 5.79 -4.60 -5.95
CA LYS A 78 7.19 -5.02 -5.76
C LYS A 78 7.72 -4.72 -4.35
N PHE A 79 7.27 -3.63 -3.74
CA PHE A 79 7.60 -3.30 -2.36
C PHE A 79 6.82 -4.20 -1.39
N TYR A 80 5.51 -4.28 -1.60
CA TYR A 80 4.60 -5.01 -0.73
C TYR A 80 4.90 -6.51 -0.69
N LYS A 81 5.21 -7.12 -1.84
CA LYS A 81 5.57 -8.53 -1.93
C LYS A 81 6.74 -8.88 -1.00
N LYS A 82 7.78 -8.04 -0.92
CA LYS A 82 8.93 -8.28 -0.06
C LYS A 82 8.58 -8.24 1.43
N ILE A 83 7.67 -7.37 1.80
CA ILE A 83 7.14 -7.33 3.17
C ILE A 83 6.34 -8.59 3.47
N LEU A 84 5.48 -9.01 2.56
CA LEU A 84 4.71 -10.24 2.71
C LEU A 84 5.61 -11.47 2.84
N GLU A 85 6.61 -11.62 1.97
CA GLU A 85 7.58 -12.70 2.02
C GLU A 85 8.27 -12.77 3.39
N HIS A 86 8.63 -11.62 3.96
CA HIS A 86 9.24 -11.54 5.27
C HIS A 86 8.24 -11.88 6.41
N VAL A 87 7.06 -11.31 6.38
CA VAL A 87 6.02 -11.51 7.42
C VAL A 87 5.55 -12.96 7.45
N LEU A 88 5.47 -13.60 6.29
CA LEU A 88 4.95 -14.96 6.15
C LEU A 88 6.04 -16.06 6.19
N ALA A 89 7.32 -15.68 6.34
CA ALA A 89 8.43 -16.63 6.31
C ALA A 89 8.29 -17.76 7.34
N ASP A 90 7.78 -17.45 8.53
CA ASP A 90 7.63 -18.39 9.64
C ASP A 90 6.27 -19.09 9.68
N TRP A 91 5.41 -18.88 8.65
CA TRP A 91 4.03 -19.38 8.64
C TRP A 91 3.85 -20.72 7.92
N SER A 92 4.92 -21.38 7.50
CA SER A 92 4.88 -22.60 6.68
C SER A 92 4.18 -23.80 7.36
N SER A 93 4.07 -23.79 8.69
CA SER A 93 3.43 -24.86 9.50
C SER A 93 2.12 -24.42 10.15
N VAL A 94 1.60 -23.25 9.84
CA VAL A 94 0.38 -22.70 10.46
C VAL A 94 -0.81 -22.95 9.55
N GLU A 95 -1.89 -23.53 10.10
CA GLU A 95 -3.16 -23.59 9.40
C GLU A 95 -3.69 -22.17 9.17
N ALA A 96 -4.02 -21.85 7.94
CA ALA A 96 -4.34 -20.50 7.52
C ALA A 96 -5.65 -20.45 6.73
N PHE A 97 -6.52 -19.50 7.08
CA PHE A 97 -7.77 -19.26 6.35
C PHE A 97 -7.56 -18.15 5.32
N ILE A 98 -7.92 -18.44 4.08
CA ILE A 98 -7.90 -17.49 2.98
C ILE A 98 -9.29 -16.90 2.81
N ILE A 99 -9.36 -15.58 2.79
CA ILE A 99 -10.59 -14.82 2.62
C ILE A 99 -10.54 -14.16 1.25
N LEU A 100 -11.53 -14.46 0.41
CA LEU A 100 -11.78 -13.73 -0.84
C LEU A 100 -12.95 -12.77 -0.60
N ASP A 101 -12.70 -11.48 -0.81
CA ASP A 101 -13.66 -10.41 -0.56
C ASP A 101 -13.72 -9.45 -1.75
N GLY A 102 -14.91 -8.93 -2.03
CA GLY A 102 -15.15 -7.97 -3.09
C GLY A 102 -15.96 -6.79 -2.58
N VAL A 103 -15.49 -5.56 -2.84
CA VAL A 103 -16.19 -4.35 -2.43
C VAL A 103 -16.36 -3.40 -3.61
N MET A 104 -17.56 -2.81 -3.73
CA MET A 104 -17.86 -1.75 -4.68
C MET A 104 -17.50 -0.41 -4.07
N VAL A 105 -16.87 0.46 -4.86
CA VAL A 105 -16.43 1.78 -4.43
C VAL A 105 -16.80 2.86 -5.44
N TYR A 106 -16.93 4.10 -4.96
CA TYR A 106 -17.28 5.28 -5.76
C TYR A 106 -18.59 5.14 -6.56
N GLY A 107 -19.68 4.70 -5.90
CA GLY A 107 -20.98 4.54 -6.54
C GLY A 107 -20.96 3.50 -7.65
N ASP A 108 -20.40 2.34 -7.35
CA ASP A 108 -20.32 1.18 -8.22
C ASP A 108 -19.49 1.38 -9.51
N ARG A 109 -18.65 2.43 -9.54
CA ARG A 109 -17.75 2.66 -10.68
C ARG A 109 -16.59 1.68 -10.71
N TRP A 110 -16.13 1.25 -9.53
CA TRP A 110 -15.00 0.34 -9.38
C TRP A 110 -15.34 -0.78 -8.42
N GLN A 111 -14.84 -1.95 -8.71
CA GLN A 111 -14.89 -3.09 -7.81
C GLN A 111 -13.46 -3.51 -7.45
N ILE A 112 -13.22 -3.71 -6.15
CA ILE A 112 -11.94 -4.19 -5.63
C ILE A 112 -12.16 -5.62 -5.16
N PHE A 113 -11.47 -6.57 -5.77
CA PHE A 113 -11.34 -7.94 -5.26
C PHE A 113 -10.05 -8.05 -4.49
N ARG A 114 -10.12 -8.65 -3.33
CA ARG A 114 -8.99 -8.81 -2.43
C ARG A 114 -8.95 -10.24 -1.91
N VAL A 115 -7.74 -10.84 -1.99
CA VAL A 115 -7.40 -12.09 -1.31
C VAL A 115 -6.63 -11.73 -0.06
N SER A 116 -7.03 -12.26 1.07
CA SER A 116 -6.42 -11.96 2.36
C SER A 116 -6.21 -13.23 3.17
N LEU A 117 -5.23 -13.20 4.05
CA LEU A 117 -4.94 -14.22 5.03
C LEU A 117 -5.50 -13.79 6.39
N GLN A 118 -6.27 -14.66 7.06
CA GLN A 118 -6.75 -14.35 8.39
C GLN A 118 -5.59 -14.40 9.41
N HIS A 119 -5.50 -13.39 10.25
CA HIS A 119 -4.57 -13.32 11.38
C HIS A 119 -5.28 -12.71 12.60
N GLY A 120 -5.67 -13.56 13.55
CA GLY A 120 -6.50 -13.15 14.69
C GLY A 120 -7.81 -12.51 14.21
N CYS A 121 -8.09 -11.29 14.67
CA CYS A 121 -9.27 -10.51 14.25
C CYS A 121 -9.05 -9.66 13.00
N ARG A 122 -7.94 -9.84 12.28
CA ARG A 122 -7.56 -9.02 11.13
C ARG A 122 -7.33 -9.89 9.90
N ALA A 123 -7.31 -9.24 8.74
CA ALA A 123 -6.96 -9.85 7.47
C ALA A 123 -5.72 -9.17 6.89
N ILE A 124 -4.70 -9.95 6.55
CA ILE A 124 -3.48 -9.49 5.86
C ILE A 124 -3.74 -9.62 4.37
N PRO A 125 -3.80 -8.52 3.59
CA PRO A 125 -3.99 -8.62 2.15
C PRO A 125 -2.84 -9.36 1.49
N LEU A 126 -3.13 -10.43 0.74
CA LEU A 126 -2.15 -11.15 -0.07
C LEU A 126 -2.05 -10.59 -1.48
N GLY A 127 -3.17 -10.09 -2.00
CA GLY A 127 -3.24 -9.49 -3.31
C GLY A 127 -4.59 -8.82 -3.54
N TRP A 128 -4.67 -8.00 -4.56
CA TRP A 128 -5.92 -7.35 -4.96
C TRP A 128 -5.90 -6.99 -6.44
N VAL A 129 -7.08 -6.88 -7.00
CA VAL A 129 -7.32 -6.35 -8.34
C VAL A 129 -8.43 -5.31 -8.28
N VAL A 130 -8.26 -4.24 -9.05
CA VAL A 130 -9.29 -3.20 -9.21
C VAL A 130 -9.81 -3.31 -10.63
N VAL A 131 -11.12 -3.47 -10.77
CA VAL A 131 -11.79 -3.59 -12.06
C VAL A 131 -12.91 -2.55 -12.18
N SER A 132 -13.36 -2.27 -13.39
CA SER A 132 -14.55 -1.47 -13.61
C SER A 132 -15.78 -2.18 -13.04
N GLY A 133 -16.65 -1.47 -12.35
CA GLY A 133 -17.91 -2.05 -11.82
C GLY A 133 -18.87 -2.56 -12.92
N LYS A 134 -18.57 -2.26 -14.19
CA LYS A 134 -19.30 -2.79 -15.35
C LYS A 134 -18.71 -4.08 -15.93
N GLU A 135 -17.58 -4.54 -15.40
CA GLU A 135 -16.94 -5.77 -15.88
C GLU A 135 -17.75 -7.01 -15.46
N THR A 136 -17.77 -8.00 -16.35
CA THR A 136 -18.44 -9.29 -16.08
C THR A 136 -17.54 -10.19 -15.22
N HIS A 137 -18.17 -11.18 -14.55
CA HIS A 137 -17.41 -12.17 -13.75
C HIS A 137 -16.34 -12.92 -14.58
N GLN A 138 -16.57 -13.16 -15.87
CA GLN A 138 -15.60 -13.81 -16.74
C GLN A 138 -14.34 -12.98 -16.98
N SER A 139 -14.49 -11.67 -17.20
CA SER A 139 -13.32 -10.78 -17.39
C SER A 139 -12.49 -10.64 -16.12
N ILE A 140 -13.12 -10.73 -14.95
CA ILE A 140 -12.46 -10.71 -13.65
C ILE A 140 -11.65 -11.99 -13.42
N ALA A 141 -12.25 -13.16 -13.71
CA ALA A 141 -11.55 -14.45 -13.58
C ALA A 141 -10.27 -14.49 -14.43
N GLN A 142 -10.34 -14.07 -15.69
CA GLN A 142 -9.18 -14.02 -16.59
C GLN A 142 -8.05 -13.11 -16.08
N ARG A 143 -8.36 -12.03 -15.36
CA ARG A 143 -7.36 -11.13 -14.78
C ARG A 143 -6.72 -11.65 -13.50
N LEU A 144 -7.39 -12.55 -12.79
CA LEU A 144 -6.84 -13.20 -11.59
C LEU A 144 -5.91 -14.36 -11.93
N GLU A 145 -6.00 -14.91 -13.16
CA GLU A 145 -5.16 -15.99 -13.67
C GLU A 145 -3.87 -15.48 -14.36
N ALA A 146 -3.78 -14.19 -14.68
CA ALA A 146 -2.63 -13.57 -15.37
C ALA A 146 -1.63 -12.95 -14.39
#